data_a081d13e017554eec4994cfa81279111
#
_entry.id   a081d13e017554eec4994cfa81279111
#
_cell.length_a   1.000
_cell.length_b   1.000
_cell.length_c   1.000
_cell.angle_alpha   90.00
_cell.angle_beta   90.00
_cell.angle_gamma   90.00
#
_symmetry.space_group_name_H-M   'P 1'
#
loop_
_entity.id
_entity.type
_entity.pdbx_description
1 polymer ?
#
loop_
_entity_poly.entity_id
_entity_poly.type
_entity_poly.pdbx_seq_one_letter_code
_entity_poly.pdbx_strand_id
1 'polypeptide(L)'
;MTLKPKILQITQNHQCVDLALSGDWVIRMESGLVQEKWSNFISPKSFLFEKCRFQIDSKSKWDSSLLVFLLKARKELSERNIGVDFSGLPEKIQNLLSFADARSTNRRNFGNDTLDYESNSLGLFLLSLQQFSTFWGKWLWSVTQLLMGRSYMRFTDFFVACRDCGASALPIVTLIAFLTGLTMAFVGSVQLEKFNATIYVADLVSLAMVREMGALMVAIVMAGRTGASFAAELGSMKLREEIDSLRTFGIPAMDFLVLPRTLALFFMTPLLTLYADVVGILGGLTVGTQVMDFSSLHYFEQTQSALTNMWEVYSGLIKSLAFGLIIGLIGCYKGMFTGNNSTSLGKSVTSSVVVSITLIVICDACFEIFFSFMGYR
;
A
#
# COMPACT_ATOMS: atom_id res chain seq x y z
N MET A 1 26.65 -9.64 43.91
CA MET A 1 27.80 -9.19 43.09
C MET A 1 27.59 -7.72 42.79
N THR A 2 28.41 -6.85 43.38
CA THR A 2 28.36 -5.40 43.17
C THR A 2 28.91 -5.09 41.77
N LEU A 3 28.07 -4.54 40.88
CA LEU A 3 28.48 -4.08 39.55
C LEU A 3 29.40 -2.85 39.71
N LYS A 4 30.49 -2.79 38.93
CA LYS A 4 31.42 -1.66 38.95
C LYS A 4 30.96 -0.56 38.01
N PRO A 5 31.07 0.73 38.37
CA PRO A 5 30.63 1.84 37.50
C PRO A 5 31.40 1.87 36.19
N LYS A 6 30.72 2.27 35.10
CA LYS A 6 31.32 2.49 33.77
C LYS A 6 32.29 3.65 33.83
N ILE A 7 33.52 3.48 33.42
CA ILE A 7 34.58 4.50 33.44
C ILE A 7 35.18 4.58 32.01
N LEU A 8 35.27 5.79 31.49
CA LEU A 8 36.01 6.12 30.29
C LEU A 8 37.26 6.91 30.68
N GLN A 9 38.44 6.38 30.39
CA GLN A 9 39.71 7.06 30.54
C GLN A 9 40.26 7.44 29.16
N ILE A 10 40.67 8.69 29.01
CA ILE A 10 41.16 9.25 27.75
C ILE A 10 42.63 9.58 27.96
N THR A 11 43.51 8.89 27.23
CA THR A 11 44.94 9.13 27.29
C THR A 11 45.39 9.66 25.92
N GLN A 12 45.93 10.86 25.86
CA GLN A 12 46.24 11.55 24.63
C GLN A 12 47.75 11.46 24.35
N ASN A 13 48.14 10.85 23.23
CA ASN A 13 49.49 10.86 22.65
C ASN A 13 49.48 11.67 21.36
N HIS A 14 50.66 12.23 20.96
CA HIS A 14 50.78 13.19 19.86
C HIS A 14 50.16 12.80 18.52
N GLN A 15 49.85 11.52 18.24
CA GLN A 15 49.22 11.06 17.01
C GLN A 15 48.02 10.14 17.20
N CYS A 16 47.82 9.56 18.39
CA CYS A 16 46.76 8.63 18.69
C CYS A 16 46.17 8.94 20.07
N VAL A 17 44.84 8.72 20.19
CA VAL A 17 44.13 8.77 21.48
C VAL A 17 43.71 7.38 21.87
N ASP A 18 44.18 6.92 23.04
CA ASP A 18 43.77 5.64 23.61
C ASP A 18 42.57 5.84 24.54
N LEU A 19 41.48 5.17 24.24
CA LEU A 19 40.25 5.17 25.02
C LEU A 19 40.10 3.87 25.75
N ALA A 20 40.48 3.88 27.05
CA ALA A 20 40.37 2.71 27.92
C ALA A 20 38.98 2.65 28.58
N LEU A 21 38.26 1.57 28.30
CA LEU A 21 36.93 1.26 28.81
C LEU A 21 37.11 0.30 30.02
N SER A 22 36.74 0.76 31.22
CA SER A 22 36.79 -0.06 32.44
C SER A 22 35.43 -0.07 33.14
N GLY A 23 35.24 -1.06 34.05
CA GLY A 23 33.95 -1.26 34.72
C GLY A 23 32.99 -2.16 33.99
N ASP A 24 31.76 -2.31 34.49
CA ASP A 24 30.75 -3.20 33.95
C ASP A 24 29.84 -2.44 32.97
N TRP A 25 29.95 -2.75 31.68
CA TRP A 25 29.17 -2.13 30.57
C TRP A 25 27.87 -2.88 30.30
N VAL A 26 26.93 -2.79 31.26
CA VAL A 26 25.64 -3.48 31.25
C VAL A 26 24.52 -2.45 31.18
N ILE A 27 23.39 -2.78 30.51
CA ILE A 27 22.23 -1.88 30.28
C ILE A 27 21.68 -1.30 31.60
N ARG A 28 21.75 -2.06 32.71
CA ARG A 28 21.21 -1.65 34.01
C ARG A 28 22.03 -0.56 34.73
N MET A 29 23.17 -0.14 34.19
CA MET A 29 24.01 0.91 34.78
C MET A 29 23.80 2.23 34.05
N GLU A 30 23.61 3.31 34.82
CA GLU A 30 23.52 4.66 34.30
C GLU A 30 24.76 5.05 33.48
N SER A 31 24.55 5.51 32.27
CA SER A 31 25.61 5.94 31.34
C SER A 31 25.90 7.45 31.39
N GLY A 32 25.28 8.19 32.30
CA GLY A 32 25.34 9.66 32.33
C GLY A 32 26.77 10.22 32.38
N LEU A 33 27.62 9.72 33.29
CA LEU A 33 29.03 10.15 33.42
C LEU A 33 29.89 9.82 32.20
N VAL A 34 29.62 8.70 31.53
CA VAL A 34 30.36 8.31 30.30
C VAL A 34 29.92 9.18 29.15
N GLN A 35 28.63 9.47 29.06
CA GLN A 35 28.05 10.26 27.98
C GLN A 35 28.47 11.73 28.08
N GLU A 36 28.58 12.26 29.31
CA GLU A 36 29.10 13.60 29.57
C GLU A 36 30.59 13.72 29.20
N LYS A 37 31.42 12.76 29.67
CA LYS A 37 32.85 12.72 29.29
C LYS A 37 33.07 12.56 27.78
N TRP A 38 32.23 11.75 27.12
CA TRP A 38 32.29 11.56 25.70
C TRP A 38 31.87 12.84 24.94
N SER A 39 30.80 13.52 25.36
CA SER A 39 30.35 14.78 24.73
C SER A 39 31.37 15.90 24.92
N ASN A 40 32.01 15.97 26.10
CA ASN A 40 33.07 16.94 26.36
C ASN A 40 34.36 16.64 25.54
N PHE A 41 34.66 15.37 25.29
CA PHE A 41 35.77 14.95 24.43
C PHE A 41 35.52 15.30 22.95
N ILE A 42 34.30 15.15 22.47
CA ILE A 42 33.94 15.46 21.06
C ILE A 42 33.69 16.96 20.83
N SER A 43 33.44 17.75 21.86
CA SER A 43 33.06 19.19 21.74
C SER A 43 34.10 20.10 21.02
N PRO A 44 35.44 19.92 21.11
CA PRO A 44 36.41 20.77 20.38
C PRO A 44 36.30 20.63 18.88
N LYS A 45 36.29 21.78 18.14
CA LYS A 45 36.20 21.84 16.67
C LYS A 45 37.46 21.42 15.91
N SER A 46 38.61 21.35 16.58
CA SER A 46 39.91 20.95 16.00
C SER A 46 40.53 19.80 16.81
N PHE A 47 40.62 18.63 16.18
CA PHE A 47 41.33 17.50 16.76
C PHE A 47 42.76 17.47 16.22
N LEU A 48 43.74 17.30 17.13
CA LEU A 48 45.16 17.19 16.82
C LEU A 48 45.66 15.74 16.58
N PHE A 49 44.69 14.78 16.45
CA PHE A 49 45.00 13.36 16.31
C PHE A 49 44.24 12.75 15.11
N GLU A 50 44.87 11.81 14.43
CA GLU A 50 44.35 11.14 13.23
C GLU A 50 43.69 9.78 13.55
N LYS A 51 44.06 9.15 14.68
CA LYS A 51 43.60 7.82 15.03
C LYS A 51 43.14 7.74 16.47
N CYS A 52 42.07 6.95 16.70
CA CYS A 52 41.49 6.69 18.00
C CYS A 52 41.46 5.17 18.26
N ARG A 53 42.10 4.68 19.30
CA ARG A 53 42.14 3.26 19.64
C ARG A 53 41.28 2.98 20.86
N PHE A 54 40.42 1.98 20.76
CA PHE A 54 39.58 1.50 21.87
C PHE A 54 40.21 0.27 22.54
N GLN A 55 40.31 0.30 23.87
CA GLN A 55 40.77 -0.82 24.69
C GLN A 55 39.77 -1.09 25.81
N ILE A 56 39.57 -2.37 26.16
CA ILE A 56 38.71 -2.77 27.26
C ILE A 56 39.49 -3.64 28.26
N ASP A 57 39.23 -3.44 29.53
CA ASP A 57 39.84 -4.29 30.58
C ASP A 57 39.25 -5.72 30.47
N SER A 58 40.13 -6.72 30.47
CA SER A 58 39.79 -8.15 30.33
C SER A 58 38.85 -8.68 31.41
N LYS A 59 38.71 -7.97 32.53
CA LYS A 59 37.83 -8.31 33.66
C LYS A 59 36.45 -7.62 33.58
N SER A 60 36.21 -6.77 32.62
CA SER A 60 34.95 -6.02 32.45
C SER A 60 33.84 -6.91 31.91
N LYS A 61 32.66 -6.86 32.54
CA LYS A 61 31.45 -7.48 31.98
C LYS A 61 30.83 -6.54 30.99
N TRP A 62 30.39 -7.05 29.84
CA TRP A 62 29.80 -6.23 28.78
C TRP A 62 28.56 -6.90 28.15
N ASP A 63 27.65 -6.10 27.65
CA ASP A 63 26.47 -6.50 26.87
C ASP A 63 26.29 -5.61 25.65
N SER A 64 25.08 -5.64 25.05
CA SER A 64 24.75 -4.82 23.89
C SER A 64 24.92 -3.31 24.10
N SER A 65 24.96 -2.81 25.35
CA SER A 65 25.15 -1.39 25.63
C SER A 65 26.55 -0.89 25.22
N LEU A 66 27.56 -1.75 25.36
CA LEU A 66 28.91 -1.45 24.87
C LEU A 66 28.94 -1.36 23.33
N LEU A 67 28.29 -2.31 22.64
CA LEU A 67 28.27 -2.33 21.19
C LEU A 67 27.57 -1.07 20.63
N VAL A 68 26.45 -0.66 21.23
CA VAL A 68 25.74 0.57 20.86
C VAL A 68 26.62 1.80 21.06
N PHE A 69 27.36 1.88 22.18
CA PHE A 69 28.30 2.97 22.43
C PHE A 69 29.43 3.01 21.39
N LEU A 70 30.06 1.87 21.08
CA LEU A 70 31.16 1.78 20.12
C LEU A 70 30.71 2.12 18.70
N LEU A 71 29.51 1.69 18.29
CA LEU A 71 28.95 2.05 16.98
C LEU A 71 28.63 3.54 16.88
N LYS A 72 28.09 4.14 17.94
CA LYS A 72 27.83 5.58 18.01
C LYS A 72 29.13 6.38 17.98
N ALA A 73 30.10 6.00 18.80
CA ALA A 73 31.42 6.63 18.85
C ALA A 73 32.13 6.58 17.48
N ARG A 74 32.09 5.41 16.82
CA ARG A 74 32.65 5.27 15.48
C ARG A 74 31.99 6.18 14.45
N LYS A 75 30.66 6.28 14.47
CA LYS A 75 29.92 7.16 13.55
C LYS A 75 30.32 8.62 13.74
N GLU A 76 30.36 9.09 14.99
CA GLU A 76 30.73 10.47 15.32
C GLU A 76 32.19 10.81 14.98
N LEU A 77 33.13 9.85 15.14
CA LEU A 77 34.54 10.01 14.75
C LEU A 77 34.73 9.94 13.23
N SER A 78 34.01 9.07 12.55
CA SER A 78 34.03 8.96 11.08
C SER A 78 33.51 10.22 10.39
N GLU A 79 32.48 10.87 10.94
CA GLU A 79 31.96 12.15 10.44
C GLU A 79 32.99 13.28 10.54
N ARG A 80 34.06 13.09 11.34
CA ARG A 80 35.17 14.03 11.52
C ARG A 80 36.48 13.58 10.86
N ASN A 81 36.44 12.54 10.04
CA ASN A 81 37.60 11.95 9.33
C ASN A 81 38.69 11.39 10.27
N ILE A 82 38.32 10.95 11.48
CA ILE A 82 39.23 10.32 12.43
C ILE A 82 39.17 8.80 12.28
N GLY A 83 40.32 8.15 12.06
CA GLY A 83 40.42 6.69 11.95
C GLY A 83 40.16 6.01 13.29
N VAL A 84 39.35 4.95 13.32
CA VAL A 84 39.05 4.18 14.55
C VAL A 84 39.70 2.81 14.49
N ASP A 85 40.48 2.47 15.54
CA ASP A 85 41.15 1.19 15.66
C ASP A 85 40.53 0.38 16.82
N PHE A 86 39.97 -0.77 16.48
CA PHE A 86 39.36 -1.72 17.44
C PHE A 86 40.27 -2.91 17.79
N SER A 87 41.52 -2.90 17.39
CA SER A 87 42.46 -4.02 17.65
C SER A 87 42.69 -4.32 19.15
N GLY A 88 42.43 -3.34 20.01
CA GLY A 88 42.53 -3.51 21.48
C GLY A 88 41.29 -4.14 22.14
N LEU A 89 40.27 -4.53 21.38
CA LEU A 89 39.05 -5.16 21.88
C LEU A 89 39.12 -6.69 21.73
N PRO A 90 38.44 -7.49 22.59
CA PRO A 90 38.32 -8.93 22.42
C PRO A 90 37.75 -9.34 21.08
N GLU A 91 38.23 -10.47 20.49
CA GLU A 91 37.79 -10.97 19.18
C GLU A 91 36.27 -11.07 19.04
N LYS A 92 35.55 -11.44 20.10
CA LYS A 92 34.08 -11.52 20.08
C LYS A 92 33.42 -10.16 19.78
N ILE A 93 33.98 -9.08 20.33
CA ILE A 93 33.46 -7.72 20.09
C ILE A 93 33.82 -7.26 18.67
N GLN A 94 35.07 -7.54 18.23
CA GLN A 94 35.51 -7.21 16.87
C GLN A 94 34.64 -7.90 15.81
N ASN A 95 34.34 -9.19 15.99
CA ASN A 95 33.47 -9.94 15.09
C ASN A 95 32.05 -9.37 15.07
N LEU A 96 31.46 -9.01 16.21
CA LEU A 96 30.12 -8.39 16.25
C LEU A 96 30.10 -7.01 15.60
N LEU A 97 31.16 -6.23 15.75
CA LEU A 97 31.29 -4.93 15.05
C LEU A 97 31.43 -5.10 13.53
N SER A 98 32.20 -6.10 13.08
CA SER A 98 32.34 -6.41 11.65
C SER A 98 31.01 -6.87 11.03
N PHE A 99 30.20 -7.67 11.73
CA PHE A 99 28.85 -8.04 11.31
C PHE A 99 27.90 -6.82 11.25
N ALA A 100 28.00 -5.91 12.22
CA ALA A 100 27.23 -4.67 12.21
C ALA A 100 27.62 -3.78 11.02
N ASP A 101 28.92 -3.76 10.65
CA ASP A 101 29.42 -3.04 9.49
C ASP A 101 28.97 -3.64 8.17
N ALA A 102 29.09 -4.95 8.01
CA ALA A 102 28.61 -5.64 6.81
C ALA A 102 27.13 -5.37 6.57
N ARG A 103 26.35 -5.29 7.67
CA ARG A 103 24.92 -4.97 7.60
C ARG A 103 24.66 -3.48 7.36
N SER A 104 25.53 -2.60 7.87
CA SER A 104 25.43 -1.15 7.61
C SER A 104 25.86 -0.80 6.19
N THR A 105 26.86 -1.50 5.65
CA THR A 105 27.33 -1.35 4.25
C THR A 105 26.27 -1.86 3.27
N ASN A 106 25.65 -3.00 3.58
CA ASN A 106 24.50 -3.50 2.83
C ASN A 106 23.28 -2.55 2.93
N ARG A 107 23.06 -1.92 4.09
CA ARG A 107 22.01 -0.90 4.26
C ARG A 107 22.36 0.42 3.59
N ARG A 108 23.64 0.80 3.50
CA ARG A 108 24.09 1.97 2.73
C ARG A 108 23.96 1.74 1.23
N ASN A 109 24.25 0.54 0.74
CA ASN A 109 23.99 0.20 -0.66
C ASN A 109 22.47 0.17 -0.95
N PHE A 110 21.62 -0.31 -0.03
CA PHE A 110 20.15 -0.18 -0.13
C PHE A 110 19.66 1.27 0.13
N GLY A 111 20.38 2.08 0.89
CA GLY A 111 20.04 3.48 1.19
C GLY A 111 20.61 4.46 0.15
N ASN A 112 21.76 4.17 -0.44
CA ASN A 112 22.30 4.96 -1.54
C ASN A 112 21.56 4.71 -2.86
N ASP A 113 21.02 3.49 -3.05
CA ASP A 113 20.07 3.25 -4.15
C ASP A 113 18.83 4.15 -4.04
N THR A 114 18.47 4.62 -2.82
CA THR A 114 17.37 5.59 -2.64
C THR A 114 17.81 7.06 -2.76
N LEU A 115 19.10 7.40 -2.60
CA LEU A 115 19.60 8.79 -2.68
C LEU A 115 20.12 9.16 -4.08
N ASP A 116 20.67 8.21 -4.84
CA ASP A 116 21.00 8.40 -6.26
C ASP A 116 19.77 8.36 -7.17
N TYR A 117 18.61 7.97 -6.62
CA TYR A 117 17.32 7.95 -7.32
C TYR A 117 16.59 9.30 -7.35
N GLU A 118 17.00 10.30 -6.56
CA GLU A 118 16.38 11.64 -6.64
C GLU A 118 16.73 12.40 -7.92
N SER A 119 17.77 11.98 -8.65
CA SER A 119 18.14 12.67 -9.91
C SER A 119 17.42 12.16 -11.16
N ASN A 120 16.77 10.98 -11.13
CA ASN A 120 16.05 10.39 -12.28
C ASN A 120 14.67 9.88 -11.91
N SER A 121 13.75 10.77 -11.55
CA SER A 121 12.33 10.43 -11.32
C SER A 121 11.68 9.73 -12.53
N LEU A 122 12.11 10.07 -13.75
CA LEU A 122 11.71 9.40 -14.99
C LEU A 122 12.21 7.94 -15.06
N GLY A 123 13.43 7.65 -14.62
CA GLY A 123 13.98 6.29 -14.59
C GLY A 123 13.23 5.36 -13.63
N LEU A 124 12.88 5.88 -12.46
CA LEU A 124 12.04 5.15 -11.48
C LEU A 124 10.64 4.86 -12.00
N PHE A 125 10.04 5.84 -12.65
CA PHE A 125 8.74 5.68 -13.27
C PHE A 125 8.77 4.62 -14.37
N LEU A 126 9.78 4.63 -15.24
CA LEU A 126 9.97 3.62 -16.29
C LEU A 126 10.20 2.22 -15.72
N LEU A 127 10.99 2.08 -14.66
CA LEU A 127 11.20 0.79 -13.98
C LEU A 127 9.90 0.26 -13.33
N SER A 128 9.11 1.13 -12.72
CA SER A 128 7.82 0.74 -12.15
C SER A 128 6.81 0.33 -13.23
N LEU A 129 6.81 1.00 -14.38
CA LEU A 129 6.01 0.62 -15.55
C LEU A 129 6.46 -0.73 -16.12
N GLN A 130 7.77 -0.99 -16.21
CA GLN A 130 8.28 -2.29 -16.67
C GLN A 130 7.91 -3.42 -15.71
N GLN A 131 8.01 -3.22 -14.40
CA GLN A 131 7.57 -4.20 -13.42
C GLN A 131 6.06 -4.47 -13.51
N PHE A 132 5.27 -3.43 -13.69
CA PHE A 132 3.83 -3.55 -13.87
C PHE A 132 3.49 -4.28 -15.18
N SER A 133 4.16 -3.98 -16.29
CA SER A 133 3.93 -4.65 -17.57
C SER A 133 4.31 -6.13 -17.53
N THR A 134 5.39 -6.49 -16.82
CA THR A 134 5.77 -7.90 -16.62
C THR A 134 4.78 -8.65 -15.72
N PHE A 135 4.23 -7.98 -14.69
CA PHE A 135 3.18 -8.53 -13.85
C PHE A 135 1.89 -8.79 -14.64
N TRP A 136 1.48 -7.81 -15.44
CA TRP A 136 0.34 -7.91 -16.35
C TRP A 136 0.50 -9.06 -17.36
N GLY A 137 1.68 -9.17 -17.97
CA GLY A 137 1.99 -10.27 -18.91
C GLY A 137 1.89 -11.65 -18.26
N LYS A 138 2.39 -11.80 -17.03
CA LYS A 138 2.26 -13.05 -16.27
C LYS A 138 0.81 -13.36 -15.93
N TRP A 139 0.01 -12.34 -15.59
CA TRP A 139 -1.41 -12.52 -15.32
C TRP A 139 -2.17 -12.97 -16.57
N LEU A 140 -1.93 -12.33 -17.73
CA LEU A 140 -2.52 -12.76 -19.01
C LEU A 140 -2.15 -14.19 -19.34
N TRP A 141 -0.89 -14.58 -19.11
CA TRP A 141 -0.46 -15.97 -19.29
C TRP A 141 -1.21 -16.93 -18.37
N SER A 142 -1.40 -16.59 -17.10
CA SER A 142 -2.19 -17.39 -16.16
C SER A 142 -3.66 -17.52 -16.59
N VAL A 143 -4.26 -16.47 -17.13
CA VAL A 143 -5.63 -16.51 -17.70
C VAL A 143 -5.70 -17.45 -18.89
N THR A 144 -4.71 -17.42 -19.80
CA THR A 144 -4.68 -18.35 -20.94
C THR A 144 -4.51 -19.79 -20.51
N GLN A 145 -3.70 -20.07 -19.48
CA GLN A 145 -3.56 -21.39 -18.90
C GLN A 145 -4.86 -21.87 -18.24
N LEU A 146 -5.61 -20.98 -17.60
CA LEU A 146 -6.92 -21.30 -17.05
C LEU A 146 -7.91 -21.72 -18.15
N LEU A 147 -7.97 -20.97 -19.26
CA LEU A 147 -8.81 -21.29 -20.41
C LEU A 147 -8.44 -22.63 -21.06
N MET A 148 -7.14 -23.00 -21.01
CA MET A 148 -6.65 -24.31 -21.48
C MET A 148 -6.84 -25.43 -20.45
N GLY A 149 -7.40 -25.18 -19.27
CA GLY A 149 -7.60 -26.17 -18.20
C GLY A 149 -6.31 -26.66 -17.52
N ARG A 150 -5.21 -25.90 -17.63
CA ARG A 150 -3.89 -26.22 -17.06
C ARG A 150 -3.51 -25.36 -15.84
N SER A 151 -4.44 -24.60 -15.30
CA SER A 151 -4.19 -23.71 -14.16
C SER A 151 -4.18 -24.49 -12.84
N TYR A 152 -3.36 -24.04 -11.89
CA TYR A 152 -3.36 -24.51 -10.50
C TYR A 152 -4.48 -23.89 -9.64
N MET A 153 -5.34 -23.04 -10.22
CA MET A 153 -6.45 -22.42 -9.52
C MET A 153 -7.51 -23.44 -9.13
N ARG A 154 -7.95 -23.41 -7.87
CA ARG A 154 -9.11 -24.20 -7.40
C ARG A 154 -10.38 -23.37 -7.53
N PHE A 155 -11.44 -23.95 -8.08
CA PHE A 155 -12.74 -23.29 -8.16
C PHE A 155 -13.32 -22.93 -6.78
N THR A 156 -12.99 -23.70 -5.75
CA THR A 156 -13.38 -23.38 -4.37
C THR A 156 -12.81 -22.04 -3.92
N ASP A 157 -11.55 -21.74 -4.23
CA ASP A 157 -10.89 -20.49 -3.84
C ASP A 157 -11.51 -19.30 -4.57
N PHE A 158 -11.90 -19.49 -5.84
CA PHE A 158 -12.65 -18.49 -6.59
C PHE A 158 -14.01 -18.18 -5.96
N PHE A 159 -14.82 -19.18 -5.59
CA PHE A 159 -16.12 -18.95 -4.95
C PHE A 159 -15.98 -18.33 -3.56
N VAL A 160 -14.95 -18.69 -2.80
CA VAL A 160 -14.64 -18.03 -1.52
C VAL A 160 -14.30 -16.57 -1.76
N ALA A 161 -13.44 -16.25 -2.73
CA ALA A 161 -13.12 -14.89 -3.09
C ALA A 161 -14.36 -14.10 -3.58
N CYS A 162 -15.25 -14.71 -4.37
CA CYS A 162 -16.51 -14.08 -4.79
C CYS A 162 -17.42 -13.76 -3.59
N ARG A 163 -17.54 -14.68 -2.63
CA ARG A 163 -18.33 -14.46 -1.41
C ARG A 163 -17.75 -13.30 -0.60
N ASP A 164 -16.43 -13.28 -0.41
CA ASP A 164 -15.76 -12.28 0.41
C ASP A 164 -15.72 -10.89 -0.27
N CYS A 165 -15.67 -10.84 -1.60
CA CYS A 165 -15.76 -9.58 -2.35
C CYS A 165 -17.20 -9.10 -2.51
N GLY A 166 -18.15 -10.01 -2.76
CA GLY A 166 -19.54 -9.68 -3.08
C GLY A 166 -20.39 -9.47 -1.84
N ALA A 167 -20.75 -10.58 -1.16
CA ALA A 167 -21.74 -10.55 -0.08
C ALA A 167 -21.37 -9.63 1.07
N SER A 168 -20.09 -9.59 1.43
CA SER A 168 -19.63 -8.74 2.52
C SER A 168 -19.52 -7.24 2.14
N ALA A 169 -19.62 -6.89 0.83
CA ALA A 169 -19.67 -5.51 0.38
C ALA A 169 -21.11 -4.97 0.28
N LEU A 170 -22.13 -5.83 0.23
CA LEU A 170 -23.52 -5.42 0.06
C LEU A 170 -23.97 -4.33 1.05
N PRO A 171 -23.73 -4.40 2.38
CA PRO A 171 -24.25 -3.39 3.30
C PRO A 171 -23.73 -1.98 3.00
N ILE A 172 -22.45 -1.86 2.71
CA ILE A 172 -21.86 -0.55 2.42
C ILE A 172 -22.25 -0.03 1.03
N VAL A 173 -22.35 -0.92 0.04
CA VAL A 173 -22.82 -0.56 -1.31
C VAL A 173 -24.28 -0.10 -1.25
N THR A 174 -25.15 -0.80 -0.50
CA THR A 174 -26.55 -0.42 -0.27
C THR A 174 -26.65 1.00 0.30
N LEU A 175 -25.90 1.25 1.37
CA LEU A 175 -25.94 2.55 2.03
C LEU A 175 -25.50 3.68 1.10
N ILE A 176 -24.35 3.50 0.43
CA ILE A 176 -23.77 4.54 -0.43
C ILE A 176 -24.63 4.76 -1.68
N ALA A 177 -25.09 3.68 -2.33
CA ALA A 177 -25.95 3.79 -3.51
C ALA A 177 -27.29 4.47 -3.21
N PHE A 178 -27.92 4.09 -2.10
CA PHE A 178 -29.16 4.71 -1.66
C PHE A 178 -29.00 6.21 -1.37
N LEU A 179 -27.96 6.59 -0.62
CA LEU A 179 -27.68 7.99 -0.31
C LEU A 179 -27.31 8.79 -1.57
N THR A 180 -26.58 8.19 -2.49
CA THR A 180 -26.22 8.84 -3.77
C THR A 180 -27.47 9.12 -4.61
N GLY A 181 -28.34 8.13 -4.79
CA GLY A 181 -29.60 8.32 -5.48
C GLY A 181 -30.50 9.37 -4.82
N LEU A 182 -30.59 9.33 -3.49
CA LEU A 182 -31.33 10.32 -2.71
C LEU A 182 -30.78 11.74 -2.87
N THR A 183 -29.45 11.93 -2.76
CA THR A 183 -28.83 13.24 -2.93
C THR A 183 -28.96 13.77 -4.36
N MET A 184 -28.80 12.91 -5.36
CA MET A 184 -28.99 13.30 -6.77
C MET A 184 -30.42 13.75 -7.05
N ALA A 185 -31.41 13.00 -6.54
CA ALA A 185 -32.81 13.36 -6.68
C ALA A 185 -33.11 14.70 -6.00
N PHE A 186 -32.59 14.91 -4.81
CA PHE A 186 -32.80 16.15 -4.07
C PHE A 186 -32.18 17.37 -4.76
N VAL A 187 -30.92 17.26 -5.21
CA VAL A 187 -30.24 18.32 -5.95
C VAL A 187 -30.93 18.57 -7.30
N GLY A 188 -31.30 17.48 -7.99
CA GLY A 188 -32.03 17.55 -9.27
C GLY A 188 -33.39 18.24 -9.12
N SER A 189 -34.13 17.95 -8.03
CA SER A 189 -35.44 18.56 -7.79
C SER A 189 -35.37 20.07 -7.69
N VAL A 190 -34.44 20.59 -6.89
CA VAL A 190 -34.25 22.03 -6.68
C VAL A 190 -33.92 22.76 -8.00
N GLN A 191 -33.19 22.10 -8.90
CA GLN A 191 -32.86 22.73 -10.19
C GLN A 191 -34.00 22.64 -11.20
N LEU A 192 -34.67 21.49 -11.31
CA LEU A 192 -35.74 21.25 -12.26
C LEU A 192 -37.05 21.95 -11.87
N GLU A 193 -37.27 22.23 -10.60
CA GLU A 193 -38.40 23.03 -10.10
C GLU A 193 -38.44 24.43 -10.76
N LYS A 194 -37.30 25.07 -10.97
CA LYS A 194 -37.16 26.39 -11.61
C LYS A 194 -37.71 26.41 -13.06
N PHE A 195 -37.79 25.24 -13.69
CA PHE A 195 -38.26 25.06 -15.06
C PHE A 195 -39.64 24.39 -15.14
N ASN A 196 -40.30 24.17 -13.98
CA ASN A 196 -41.53 23.36 -13.90
C ASN A 196 -41.39 21.94 -14.50
N ALA A 197 -40.20 21.37 -14.43
CA ALA A 197 -39.83 20.12 -15.07
C ALA A 197 -39.44 19.03 -14.03
N THR A 198 -40.05 19.07 -12.85
CA THR A 198 -39.68 18.22 -11.69
C THR A 198 -39.77 16.73 -11.94
N ILE A 199 -40.67 16.29 -12.83
CA ILE A 199 -40.84 14.85 -13.17
C ILE A 199 -39.57 14.26 -13.82
N TYR A 200 -38.79 15.04 -14.55
CA TYR A 200 -37.53 14.61 -15.16
C TYR A 200 -36.39 14.34 -14.15
N VAL A 201 -36.66 14.54 -12.86
CA VAL A 201 -35.74 14.04 -11.81
C VAL A 201 -35.62 12.52 -11.86
N ALA A 202 -36.71 11.80 -12.21
CA ALA A 202 -36.67 10.35 -12.38
C ALA A 202 -35.72 9.92 -13.49
N ASP A 203 -35.76 10.65 -14.64
CA ASP A 203 -34.86 10.41 -15.77
C ASP A 203 -33.41 10.69 -15.41
N LEU A 204 -33.16 11.82 -14.75
CA LEU A 204 -31.83 12.25 -14.36
C LEU A 204 -31.17 11.23 -13.41
N VAL A 205 -31.92 10.78 -12.39
CA VAL A 205 -31.39 9.82 -11.40
C VAL A 205 -31.16 8.46 -12.04
N SER A 206 -32.10 7.96 -12.83
CA SER A 206 -31.99 6.63 -13.45
C SER A 206 -30.86 6.58 -14.47
N LEU A 207 -30.74 7.55 -15.36
CA LEU A 207 -29.67 7.62 -16.35
C LEU A 207 -28.30 7.84 -15.68
N ALA A 208 -28.22 8.75 -14.72
CA ALA A 208 -26.97 9.01 -14.02
C ALA A 208 -26.48 7.81 -13.23
N MET A 209 -27.38 7.07 -12.54
CA MET A 209 -27.00 5.87 -11.81
C MET A 209 -26.52 4.77 -12.72
N VAL A 210 -27.31 4.42 -13.72
CA VAL A 210 -27.06 3.25 -14.59
C VAL A 210 -25.84 3.47 -15.48
N ARG A 211 -25.62 4.67 -15.97
CA ARG A 211 -24.55 5.00 -16.92
C ARG A 211 -23.20 5.25 -16.25
N GLU A 212 -23.21 5.95 -15.09
CA GLU A 212 -21.99 6.47 -14.49
C GLU A 212 -21.86 6.14 -13.01
N MET A 213 -22.78 6.68 -12.19
CA MET A 213 -22.61 6.75 -10.76
C MET A 213 -22.59 5.38 -10.08
N GLY A 214 -23.41 4.43 -10.55
CA GLY A 214 -23.43 3.08 -10.00
C GLY A 214 -22.09 2.38 -10.14
N ALA A 215 -21.55 2.36 -11.36
CA ALA A 215 -20.25 1.72 -11.63
C ALA A 215 -19.11 2.40 -10.86
N LEU A 216 -19.05 3.74 -10.90
CA LEU A 216 -17.98 4.52 -10.28
C LEU A 216 -18.00 4.43 -8.76
N MET A 217 -19.18 4.55 -8.12
CA MET A 217 -19.32 4.44 -6.67
C MET A 217 -18.98 3.05 -6.16
N VAL A 218 -19.46 2.00 -6.83
CA VAL A 218 -19.10 0.62 -6.48
C VAL A 218 -17.59 0.43 -6.62
N ALA A 219 -16.98 0.92 -7.69
CA ALA A 219 -15.54 0.79 -7.90
C ALA A 219 -14.72 1.49 -6.79
N ILE A 220 -15.08 2.71 -6.40
CA ILE A 220 -14.40 3.44 -5.31
C ILE A 220 -14.53 2.67 -3.99
N VAL A 221 -15.73 2.18 -3.66
CA VAL A 221 -15.95 1.37 -2.44
C VAL A 221 -15.12 0.10 -2.46
N MET A 222 -15.13 -0.61 -3.59
CA MET A 222 -14.37 -1.86 -3.74
C MET A 222 -12.85 -1.63 -3.74
N ALA A 223 -12.36 -0.53 -4.29
CA ALA A 223 -10.95 -0.15 -4.23
C ALA A 223 -10.50 0.06 -2.77
N GLY A 224 -11.28 0.83 -1.99
CA GLY A 224 -10.97 1.14 -0.60
C GLY A 224 -11.08 -0.06 0.33
N ARG A 225 -12.01 -0.98 0.08
CA ARG A 225 -12.27 -2.14 0.93
C ARG A 225 -11.54 -3.40 0.43
N THR A 226 -11.91 -3.88 -0.75
CA THR A 226 -11.44 -5.17 -1.25
C THR A 226 -10.05 -5.08 -1.86
N GLY A 227 -9.75 -4.02 -2.63
CA GLY A 227 -8.41 -3.75 -3.16
C GLY A 227 -7.37 -3.57 -2.05
N ALA A 228 -7.72 -2.82 -1.01
CA ALA A 228 -6.88 -2.65 0.18
C ALA A 228 -6.67 -3.96 0.94
N SER A 229 -7.73 -4.78 1.11
CA SER A 229 -7.64 -6.09 1.76
C SER A 229 -6.71 -7.03 1.01
N PHE A 230 -6.80 -7.11 -0.31
CA PHE A 230 -5.90 -7.93 -1.13
C PHE A 230 -4.44 -7.48 -1.02
N ALA A 231 -4.18 -6.17 -1.01
CA ALA A 231 -2.85 -5.65 -0.80
C ALA A 231 -2.30 -5.98 0.60
N ALA A 232 -3.16 -5.92 1.63
CA ALA A 232 -2.80 -6.27 3.00
C ALA A 232 -2.52 -7.76 3.18
N GLU A 233 -3.40 -8.63 2.65
CA GLU A 233 -3.26 -10.07 2.74
C GLU A 233 -2.00 -10.57 2.04
N LEU A 234 -1.83 -10.24 0.74
CA LEU A 234 -0.67 -10.67 -0.03
C LEU A 234 0.62 -10.07 0.51
N GLY A 235 0.59 -8.82 0.96
CA GLY A 235 1.74 -8.19 1.59
C GLY A 235 2.11 -8.83 2.93
N SER A 236 1.12 -9.26 3.73
CA SER A 236 1.35 -10.02 4.96
C SER A 236 1.93 -11.41 4.68
N MET A 237 1.40 -12.13 3.68
CA MET A 237 1.96 -13.42 3.23
C MET A 237 3.41 -13.29 2.75
N LYS A 238 3.74 -12.19 2.06
CA LYS A 238 5.11 -11.89 1.66
C LYS A 238 6.03 -11.65 2.85
N LEU A 239 5.58 -10.87 3.84
CA LEU A 239 6.37 -10.61 5.07
C LEU A 239 6.65 -11.87 5.87
N ARG A 240 5.75 -12.87 5.83
CA ARG A 240 5.93 -14.18 6.48
C ARG A 240 6.65 -15.19 5.60
N GLU A 241 7.14 -14.79 4.42
CA GLU A 241 7.81 -15.66 3.45
C GLU A 241 6.91 -16.81 2.92
N GLU A 242 5.58 -16.71 3.11
CA GLU A 242 4.62 -17.73 2.65
C GLU A 242 4.57 -17.82 1.12
N ILE A 243 4.73 -16.69 0.42
CA ILE A 243 4.78 -16.66 -1.06
C ILE A 243 6.04 -17.38 -1.60
N ASP A 244 7.17 -17.21 -0.92
CA ASP A 244 8.42 -17.87 -1.31
C ASP A 244 8.38 -19.37 -0.98
N SER A 245 7.69 -19.74 0.10
CA SER A 245 7.38 -21.12 0.44
C SER A 245 6.55 -21.79 -0.67
N LEU A 246 5.49 -21.14 -1.19
CA LEU A 246 4.71 -21.66 -2.33
C LEU A 246 5.57 -21.88 -3.57
N ARG A 247 6.50 -20.97 -3.85
CA ARG A 247 7.43 -21.10 -4.98
C ARG A 247 8.37 -22.30 -4.83
N THR A 248 8.84 -22.58 -3.62
CA THR A 248 9.69 -23.76 -3.37
C THR A 248 8.95 -25.07 -3.59
N PHE A 249 7.63 -25.09 -3.36
CA PHE A 249 6.77 -26.24 -3.71
C PHE A 249 6.38 -26.29 -5.20
N GLY A 250 6.89 -25.38 -6.03
CA GLY A 250 6.59 -25.33 -7.47
C GLY A 250 5.21 -24.79 -7.80
N ILE A 251 4.51 -24.18 -6.84
CA ILE A 251 3.17 -23.60 -7.05
C ILE A 251 3.34 -22.15 -7.54
N PRO A 252 2.86 -21.80 -8.75
CA PRO A 252 2.95 -20.44 -9.25
C PRO A 252 2.00 -19.51 -8.44
N ALA A 253 2.58 -18.56 -7.70
CA ALA A 253 1.83 -17.63 -6.86
C ALA A 253 0.82 -16.80 -7.68
N MET A 254 1.05 -16.59 -8.97
CA MET A 254 0.15 -15.89 -9.86
C MET A 254 -1.17 -16.64 -10.02
N ASP A 255 -1.09 -17.94 -10.34
CA ASP A 255 -2.27 -18.80 -10.57
C ASP A 255 -3.05 -19.08 -9.28
N PHE A 256 -2.32 -19.26 -8.17
CA PHE A 256 -2.92 -19.68 -6.91
C PHE A 256 -3.47 -18.49 -6.09
N LEU A 257 -2.78 -17.34 -6.07
CA LEU A 257 -3.15 -16.22 -5.22
C LEU A 257 -3.81 -15.07 -5.99
N VAL A 258 -3.25 -14.68 -7.15
CA VAL A 258 -3.69 -13.48 -7.87
C VAL A 258 -4.90 -13.76 -8.74
N LEU A 259 -4.86 -14.85 -9.49
CA LEU A 259 -5.89 -15.18 -10.48
C LEU A 259 -7.30 -15.30 -9.88
N PRO A 260 -7.54 -16.07 -8.81
CA PRO A 260 -8.89 -16.21 -8.24
C PRO A 260 -9.43 -14.88 -7.70
N ARG A 261 -8.57 -14.04 -7.09
CA ARG A 261 -8.96 -12.74 -6.54
C ARG A 261 -9.34 -11.73 -7.62
N THR A 262 -8.53 -11.65 -8.67
CA THR A 262 -8.80 -10.74 -9.81
C THR A 262 -10.04 -11.15 -10.58
N LEU A 263 -10.24 -12.43 -10.84
CA LEU A 263 -11.45 -12.94 -11.48
C LEU A 263 -12.70 -12.74 -10.62
N ALA A 264 -12.57 -12.94 -9.30
CA ALA A 264 -13.70 -12.68 -8.39
C ALA A 264 -14.18 -11.23 -8.49
N LEU A 265 -13.25 -10.25 -8.48
CA LEU A 265 -13.62 -8.85 -8.65
C LEU A 265 -14.16 -8.56 -10.05
N PHE A 266 -13.58 -9.14 -11.10
CA PHE A 266 -14.04 -8.97 -12.47
C PHE A 266 -15.52 -9.36 -12.62
N PHE A 267 -15.98 -10.44 -11.99
CA PHE A 267 -17.38 -10.88 -12.07
C PHE A 267 -18.29 -10.24 -11.02
N MET A 268 -17.78 -9.96 -9.82
CA MET A 268 -18.62 -9.45 -8.73
C MET A 268 -18.87 -7.94 -8.84
N THR A 269 -17.95 -7.16 -9.43
CA THR A 269 -18.13 -5.71 -9.57
C THR A 269 -19.34 -5.36 -10.44
N PRO A 270 -19.57 -5.96 -11.64
CA PRO A 270 -20.77 -5.70 -12.41
C PRO A 270 -22.07 -6.10 -11.70
N LEU A 271 -22.08 -7.22 -10.95
CA LEU A 271 -23.23 -7.64 -10.18
C LEU A 271 -23.57 -6.65 -9.07
N LEU A 272 -22.54 -6.14 -8.39
CA LEU A 272 -22.71 -5.10 -7.37
C LEU A 272 -23.14 -3.76 -7.98
N THR A 273 -22.71 -3.45 -9.21
CA THR A 273 -23.16 -2.26 -9.94
C THR A 273 -24.63 -2.32 -10.28
N LEU A 274 -25.11 -3.43 -10.85
CA LEU A 274 -26.55 -3.63 -11.10
C LEU A 274 -27.38 -3.50 -9.82
N TYR A 275 -26.90 -4.08 -8.74
CA TYR A 275 -27.54 -3.94 -7.44
C TYR A 275 -27.57 -2.48 -6.96
N ALA A 276 -26.45 -1.77 -7.09
CA ALA A 276 -26.31 -0.37 -6.70
C ALA A 276 -27.22 0.55 -7.53
N ASP A 277 -27.37 0.30 -8.83
CA ASP A 277 -28.27 1.04 -9.70
C ASP A 277 -29.71 0.94 -9.23
N VAL A 278 -30.17 -0.28 -8.94
CA VAL A 278 -31.54 -0.50 -8.42
C VAL A 278 -31.74 0.22 -7.08
N VAL A 279 -30.79 0.08 -6.16
CA VAL A 279 -30.87 0.72 -4.84
C VAL A 279 -30.80 2.25 -4.95
N GLY A 280 -29.99 2.79 -5.85
CA GLY A 280 -29.90 4.23 -6.10
C GLY A 280 -31.18 4.82 -6.69
N ILE A 281 -31.80 4.11 -7.65
CA ILE A 281 -33.13 4.51 -8.19
C ILE A 281 -34.19 4.48 -7.09
N LEU A 282 -34.17 3.49 -6.20
CA LEU A 282 -35.05 3.45 -5.04
C LEU A 282 -34.80 4.61 -4.06
N GLY A 283 -33.53 5.01 -3.90
CA GLY A 283 -33.16 6.24 -3.15
C GLY A 283 -33.79 7.49 -3.78
N GLY A 284 -33.74 7.62 -5.12
CA GLY A 284 -34.41 8.70 -5.86
C GLY A 284 -35.94 8.68 -5.73
N LEU A 285 -36.53 7.48 -5.77
CA LEU A 285 -37.97 7.29 -5.57
C LEU A 285 -38.44 7.84 -4.22
N THR A 286 -37.67 7.65 -3.14
CA THR A 286 -38.04 8.18 -1.82
C THR A 286 -38.16 9.71 -1.82
N VAL A 287 -37.29 10.41 -2.55
CA VAL A 287 -37.40 11.88 -2.71
C VAL A 287 -38.58 12.24 -3.61
N GLY A 288 -38.76 11.52 -4.71
CA GLY A 288 -39.88 11.75 -5.62
C GLY A 288 -41.26 11.64 -4.94
N THR A 289 -41.39 10.66 -4.04
CA THR A 289 -42.66 10.42 -3.33
C THR A 289 -42.85 11.26 -2.07
N GLN A 290 -41.78 11.55 -1.31
CA GLN A 290 -41.88 12.24 -0.01
C GLN A 290 -41.71 13.76 -0.10
N VAL A 291 -40.98 14.23 -1.11
CA VAL A 291 -40.66 15.69 -1.26
C VAL A 291 -41.42 16.33 -2.40
N MET A 292 -41.68 15.56 -3.49
CA MET A 292 -42.33 16.09 -4.70
C MET A 292 -43.77 15.65 -4.85
N ASP A 293 -44.30 14.83 -3.92
CA ASP A 293 -45.66 14.29 -3.92
C ASP A 293 -46.03 13.50 -5.20
N PHE A 294 -45.05 12.92 -5.90
CA PHE A 294 -45.33 12.07 -7.05
C PHE A 294 -45.87 10.70 -6.62
N SER A 295 -46.81 10.16 -7.40
CA SER A 295 -47.18 8.75 -7.29
C SER A 295 -46.00 7.86 -7.61
N SER A 296 -45.75 6.85 -6.78
CA SER A 296 -44.72 5.83 -7.05
C SER A 296 -44.83 5.19 -8.43
N LEU A 297 -46.08 4.95 -8.90
CA LEU A 297 -46.32 4.40 -10.23
C LEU A 297 -45.83 5.36 -11.33
N HIS A 298 -46.15 6.63 -11.23
CA HIS A 298 -45.72 7.64 -12.20
C HIS A 298 -44.20 7.79 -12.23
N TYR A 299 -43.53 7.73 -11.10
CA TYR A 299 -42.07 7.73 -11.03
C TYR A 299 -41.47 6.52 -11.77
N PHE A 300 -42.05 5.32 -11.57
CA PHE A 300 -41.59 4.10 -12.25
C PHE A 300 -41.84 4.15 -13.78
N GLU A 301 -42.97 4.62 -14.20
CA GLU A 301 -43.27 4.80 -15.64
C GLU A 301 -42.28 5.76 -16.31
N GLN A 302 -41.92 6.86 -15.62
CA GLN A 302 -40.93 7.80 -16.10
C GLN A 302 -39.52 7.19 -16.14
N THR A 303 -39.12 6.50 -15.07
CA THR A 303 -37.84 5.76 -15.03
C THR A 303 -37.73 4.72 -16.16
N GLN A 304 -38.80 3.98 -16.42
CA GLN A 304 -38.83 3.01 -17.52
C GLN A 304 -38.73 3.67 -18.89
N SER A 305 -39.37 4.83 -19.07
CA SER A 305 -39.29 5.58 -20.33
C SER A 305 -37.89 6.15 -20.57
N ALA A 306 -37.15 6.54 -19.49
CA ALA A 306 -35.79 7.01 -19.59
C ALA A 306 -34.79 5.91 -19.98
N LEU A 307 -35.02 4.68 -19.48
CA LEU A 307 -34.17 3.51 -19.75
C LEU A 307 -34.58 2.70 -20.97
N THR A 308 -35.13 3.35 -21.99
CA THR A 308 -35.60 2.70 -23.24
C THR A 308 -34.45 2.04 -24.02
N ASN A 309 -33.24 2.63 -23.96
CA ASN A 309 -32.06 2.10 -24.62
C ASN A 309 -31.27 1.19 -23.67
N MET A 310 -31.26 -0.10 -23.98
CA MET A 310 -30.41 -1.08 -23.21
C MET A 310 -28.92 -0.75 -23.28
N TRP A 311 -28.51 0.11 -24.21
CA TRP A 311 -27.10 0.54 -24.31
C TRP A 311 -26.61 1.28 -23.05
N GLU A 312 -27.47 2.05 -22.39
CA GLU A 312 -27.13 2.76 -21.15
C GLU A 312 -26.71 1.78 -20.07
N VAL A 313 -27.44 0.67 -19.93
CA VAL A 313 -27.11 -0.41 -18.97
C VAL A 313 -25.80 -1.12 -19.35
N TYR A 314 -25.62 -1.44 -20.64
CA TYR A 314 -24.41 -2.10 -21.11
C TYR A 314 -23.17 -1.22 -20.94
N SER A 315 -23.27 0.08 -21.15
CA SER A 315 -22.14 1.00 -20.96
C SER A 315 -21.63 1.00 -19.52
N GLY A 316 -22.54 1.08 -18.52
CA GLY A 316 -22.18 1.00 -17.11
C GLY A 316 -21.56 -0.36 -16.72
N LEU A 317 -22.13 -1.47 -17.27
CA LEU A 317 -21.59 -2.80 -17.01
C LEU A 317 -20.19 -3.03 -17.61
N ILE A 318 -19.94 -2.55 -18.83
CA ILE A 318 -18.60 -2.64 -19.45
C ILE A 318 -17.57 -1.87 -18.63
N LYS A 319 -17.91 -0.66 -18.19
CA LYS A 319 -17.07 0.13 -17.29
C LYS A 319 -16.78 -0.63 -15.98
N SER A 320 -17.80 -1.19 -15.34
CA SER A 320 -17.66 -1.91 -14.07
C SER A 320 -16.79 -3.16 -14.18
N LEU A 321 -16.81 -3.89 -15.31
CA LEU A 321 -15.89 -4.99 -15.59
C LEU A 321 -14.43 -4.52 -15.60
N ALA A 322 -14.15 -3.42 -16.31
CA ALA A 322 -12.82 -2.84 -16.37
C ALA A 322 -12.35 -2.35 -15.00
N PHE A 323 -13.23 -1.71 -14.22
CA PHE A 323 -12.93 -1.25 -12.87
C PHE A 323 -12.62 -2.40 -11.92
N GLY A 324 -13.40 -3.48 -11.95
CA GLY A 324 -13.15 -4.68 -11.16
C GLY A 324 -11.77 -5.30 -11.44
N LEU A 325 -11.40 -5.33 -12.73
CA LEU A 325 -10.09 -5.81 -13.15
C LEU A 325 -8.95 -4.91 -12.63
N ILE A 326 -9.08 -3.59 -12.78
CA ILE A 326 -8.10 -2.61 -12.29
C ILE A 326 -7.88 -2.78 -10.79
N ILE A 327 -8.96 -2.83 -10.01
CA ILE A 327 -8.90 -2.98 -8.54
C ILE A 327 -8.17 -4.26 -8.15
N GLY A 328 -8.55 -5.38 -8.77
CA GLY A 328 -7.96 -6.69 -8.48
C GLY A 328 -6.48 -6.74 -8.81
N LEU A 329 -6.08 -6.24 -9.97
CA LEU A 329 -4.69 -6.24 -10.40
C LEU A 329 -3.81 -5.31 -9.55
N ILE A 330 -4.26 -4.09 -9.31
CA ILE A 330 -3.49 -3.12 -8.50
C ILE A 330 -3.38 -3.59 -7.04
N GLY A 331 -4.47 -4.10 -6.46
CA GLY A 331 -4.46 -4.66 -5.11
C GLY A 331 -3.44 -5.78 -4.96
N CYS A 332 -3.50 -6.76 -5.85
CA CYS A 332 -2.56 -7.87 -5.85
C CYS A 332 -1.12 -7.44 -6.19
N TYR A 333 -0.93 -6.54 -7.15
CA TYR A 333 0.39 -6.00 -7.50
C TYR A 333 1.06 -5.33 -6.30
N LYS A 334 0.38 -4.38 -5.65
CA LYS A 334 0.93 -3.65 -4.50
C LYS A 334 1.21 -4.57 -3.31
N GLY A 335 0.38 -5.59 -3.08
CA GLY A 335 0.62 -6.60 -2.06
C GLY A 335 1.87 -7.44 -2.35
N MET A 336 2.00 -7.98 -3.57
CA MET A 336 3.13 -8.83 -3.95
C MET A 336 4.47 -8.07 -4.00
N PHE A 337 4.46 -6.77 -4.31
CA PHE A 337 5.67 -5.93 -4.37
C PHE A 337 5.88 -5.07 -3.13
N THR A 338 5.22 -5.40 -2.02
CA THR A 338 5.46 -4.75 -0.73
C THR A 338 6.90 -4.98 -0.24
N GLY A 339 7.45 -4.02 0.50
CA GLY A 339 8.77 -4.18 1.14
C GLY A 339 8.69 -5.09 2.38
N ASN A 340 9.85 -5.45 2.93
CA ASN A 340 9.99 -6.44 4.00
C ASN A 340 9.73 -5.88 5.43
N ASN A 341 9.01 -4.78 5.57
CA ASN A 341 8.71 -4.14 6.85
C ASN A 341 7.21 -3.90 7.01
N SER A 342 6.70 -3.94 8.24
CA SER A 342 5.30 -3.61 8.54
C SER A 342 4.92 -2.19 8.11
N THR A 343 5.84 -1.23 8.20
CA THR A 343 5.63 0.15 7.73
C THR A 343 5.47 0.21 6.21
N SER A 344 6.21 -0.61 5.45
CA SER A 344 6.07 -0.69 3.99
C SER A 344 4.75 -1.35 3.60
N LEU A 345 4.26 -2.31 4.39
CA LEU A 345 2.95 -2.92 4.19
C LEU A 345 1.84 -1.87 4.26
N GLY A 346 1.82 -1.04 5.31
CA GLY A 346 0.84 0.05 5.43
C GLY A 346 0.88 1.03 4.26
N LYS A 347 2.10 1.42 3.82
CA LYS A 347 2.28 2.27 2.63
C LYS A 347 1.78 1.60 1.34
N SER A 348 2.00 0.31 1.17
CA SER A 348 1.54 -0.43 -0.01
C SER A 348 0.02 -0.52 -0.07
N VAL A 349 -0.64 -0.73 1.07
CA VAL A 349 -2.10 -0.75 1.17
C VAL A 349 -2.70 0.60 0.80
N THR A 350 -2.22 1.69 1.39
CA THR A 350 -2.70 3.04 1.04
C THR A 350 -2.40 3.41 -0.40
N SER A 351 -1.21 3.08 -0.91
CA SER A 351 -0.85 3.29 -2.32
C SER A 351 -1.73 2.48 -3.26
N SER A 352 -2.14 1.26 -2.87
CA SER A 352 -3.07 0.45 -3.68
C SER A 352 -4.40 1.16 -3.90
N VAL A 353 -4.99 1.71 -2.84
CA VAL A 353 -6.26 2.45 -2.92
C VAL A 353 -6.14 3.67 -3.82
N VAL A 354 -5.12 4.52 -3.57
CA VAL A 354 -4.92 5.76 -4.33
C VAL A 354 -4.71 5.47 -5.82
N VAL A 355 -3.83 4.53 -6.15
CA VAL A 355 -3.55 4.17 -7.55
C VAL A 355 -4.77 3.55 -8.22
N SER A 356 -5.51 2.68 -7.52
CA SER A 356 -6.75 2.09 -8.07
C SER A 356 -7.78 3.16 -8.40
N ILE A 357 -8.07 4.08 -7.46
CA ILE A 357 -9.04 5.15 -7.68
C ILE A 357 -8.59 6.07 -8.83
N THR A 358 -7.30 6.44 -8.87
CA THR A 358 -6.77 7.27 -9.95
C THR A 358 -6.95 6.60 -11.31
N LEU A 359 -6.64 5.32 -11.43
CA LEU A 359 -6.80 4.57 -12.68
C LEU A 359 -8.26 4.36 -13.06
N ILE A 360 -9.15 4.16 -12.07
CA ILE A 360 -10.60 4.07 -12.32
C ILE A 360 -11.10 5.37 -12.96
N VAL A 361 -10.78 6.53 -12.38
CA VAL A 361 -11.23 7.84 -12.90
C VAL A 361 -10.67 8.11 -14.31
N ILE A 362 -9.40 7.78 -14.55
CA ILE A 362 -8.79 7.91 -15.88
C ILE A 362 -9.50 6.98 -16.89
N CYS A 363 -9.73 5.73 -16.48
CA CYS A 363 -10.38 4.73 -17.33
C CYS A 363 -11.83 5.13 -17.64
N ASP A 364 -12.56 5.67 -16.68
CA ASP A 364 -13.91 6.20 -16.84
C ASP A 364 -13.95 7.33 -17.87
N ALA A 365 -13.09 8.33 -17.75
CA ALA A 365 -12.96 9.40 -18.72
C ALA A 365 -12.61 8.89 -20.13
N CYS A 366 -11.75 7.87 -20.23
CA CYS A 366 -11.43 7.25 -21.51
C CYS A 366 -12.66 6.54 -22.13
N PHE A 367 -13.46 5.85 -21.34
CA PHE A 367 -14.68 5.21 -21.80
C PHE A 367 -15.71 6.24 -22.28
N GLU A 368 -15.89 7.36 -21.57
CA GLU A 368 -16.80 8.42 -22.00
C GLU A 368 -16.39 9.03 -23.36
N ILE A 369 -15.11 9.32 -23.52
CA ILE A 369 -14.57 9.81 -24.80
C ILE A 369 -14.82 8.77 -25.89
N PHE A 370 -14.54 7.50 -25.62
CA PHE A 370 -14.71 6.41 -26.59
C PHE A 370 -16.16 6.23 -27.00
N PHE A 371 -17.10 6.19 -26.04
CA PHE A 371 -18.53 6.06 -26.32
C PHE A 371 -19.09 7.29 -27.07
N SER A 372 -18.61 8.48 -26.74
CA SER A 372 -18.97 9.71 -27.48
C SER A 372 -18.50 9.65 -28.93
N PHE A 373 -17.27 9.12 -29.18
CA PHE A 373 -16.75 8.96 -30.54
C PHE A 373 -17.54 7.94 -31.38
N MET A 374 -18.02 6.87 -30.74
CA MET A 374 -18.83 5.83 -31.38
C MET A 374 -20.28 6.27 -31.67
N GLY A 375 -20.69 7.48 -31.26
CA GLY A 375 -22.04 8.01 -31.48
C GLY A 375 -23.10 7.43 -30.54
N TYR A 376 -22.70 6.72 -29.51
CA TYR A 376 -23.56 6.18 -28.46
C TYR A 376 -23.76 7.25 -27.37
N ARG A 377 -24.49 8.30 -27.72
CA ARG A 377 -24.94 9.35 -26.78
C ARG A 377 -26.36 9.13 -26.37
#